data_17e1635ad8874c431ce2a4018104fb48
#
_entry.id   17e1635ad8874c431ce2a4018104fb48
#
_cell.length_a   1.000
_cell.length_b   1.000
_cell.length_c   1.000
_cell.angle_alpha   90.00
_cell.angle_beta   90.00
_cell.angle_gamma   90.00
#
_symmetry.space_group_name_H-M   'P 1'
#
loop_
_entity.id
_entity.type
_entity.pdbx_description
1 polymer ?
#
loop_
_entity_poly.entity_id
_entity_poly.type
_entity_poly.pdbx_seq_one_letter_code
_entity_poly.pdbx_strand_id
1 'polypeptide(L)'
;MNHKRKGVDRYTALERRHRAQIVGGLRDQGMSYRQIGEQLGLSLAQVESCLGEATRLREQGLTKQEIAEEIGIPYGSLGRVLAVQGSKGLSAQQDAALAALVDMHGMQVDVLAEFMSFGSLSSAYDLADALLKRRMVHPLLSVQRGRAWVYPRREVAERYLGWRPKDWKPPLMYSNHYRAVAQARVMLVGSDPQLWVSERVLRRRAEVAAAESKSGHVVFSDSRTPRKGRPHVHDGRFLGEVGGQHGWWALEIELSAKDRVHMDTALAGAIRAARDSEDEAVMGLLYLCRSQRVMNTVNAAYQRLPRELAAIELLFAIGDFDEEWSQFLTRRNQGRAARKTRRPNLLLNQEAS
;
A
#
# COMPACT_ATOMS: atom_id res chain seq x y z
N MET A 1 1.77 40.43 31.47
CA MET A 1 2.29 39.10 31.87
C MET A 1 1.19 38.05 31.64
N ASN A 2 1.25 37.35 30.52
CA ASN A 2 0.25 36.36 30.16
C ASN A 2 0.79 34.96 30.48
N HIS A 3 0.37 34.41 31.63
CA HIS A 3 0.65 33.03 31.99
C HIS A 3 -0.20 32.10 31.12
N LYS A 4 0.36 31.57 30.05
CA LYS A 4 -0.15 30.38 29.38
C LYS A 4 -0.11 29.22 30.38
N ARG A 5 -1.26 28.85 30.95
CA ARG A 5 -1.41 27.62 31.72
C ARG A 5 -1.07 26.44 30.80
N LYS A 6 0.07 25.80 31.02
CA LYS A 6 0.37 24.47 30.50
C LYS A 6 -0.70 23.55 31.08
N GLY A 7 -1.60 23.04 30.24
CA GLY A 7 -2.55 22.01 30.64
C GLY A 7 -1.75 20.79 31.10
N VAL A 8 -1.78 20.51 32.39
CA VAL A 8 -1.22 19.31 32.97
C VAL A 8 -2.00 18.14 32.39
N ASP A 9 -1.29 17.23 31.74
CA ASP A 9 -1.85 15.99 31.19
C ASP A 9 -2.38 15.16 32.38
N ARG A 10 -3.71 15.16 32.59
CA ARG A 10 -4.37 14.62 33.79
C ARG A 10 -4.47 13.09 33.79
N TYR A 11 -3.98 12.43 32.75
CA TYR A 11 -4.13 11.01 32.58
C TYR A 11 -2.85 10.25 32.84
N THR A 12 -2.97 9.08 33.50
CA THR A 12 -1.88 8.14 33.66
C THR A 12 -1.44 7.56 32.30
N ALA A 13 -0.24 6.99 32.22
CA ALA A 13 0.22 6.34 31.01
C ALA A 13 -0.75 5.21 30.55
N LEU A 14 -1.29 4.46 31.51
CA LEU A 14 -2.24 3.38 31.23
C LEU A 14 -3.57 3.91 30.64
N GLU A 15 -4.11 4.99 31.17
CA GLU A 15 -5.33 5.60 30.65
C GLU A 15 -5.12 6.19 29.24
N ARG A 16 -3.95 6.76 28.97
CA ARG A 16 -3.60 7.23 27.61
C ARG A 16 -3.56 6.09 26.60
N ARG A 17 -2.95 4.96 26.96
CA ARG A 17 -2.88 3.77 26.12
C ARG A 17 -4.26 3.17 25.85
N HIS A 18 -5.06 3.01 26.87
CA HIS A 18 -6.42 2.48 26.74
C HIS A 18 -7.30 3.36 25.82
N ARG A 19 -7.20 4.69 25.93
CA ARG A 19 -7.88 5.61 25.01
C ARG A 19 -7.35 5.51 23.58
N ALA A 20 -6.04 5.38 23.41
CA ALA A 20 -5.44 5.18 22.10
C ALA A 20 -5.94 3.88 21.43
N GLN A 21 -6.12 2.80 22.20
CA GLN A 21 -6.70 1.54 21.72
C GLN A 21 -8.13 1.72 21.22
N ILE A 22 -8.99 2.41 21.98
CA ILE A 22 -10.39 2.66 21.60
C ILE A 22 -10.43 3.52 20.33
N VAL A 23 -9.71 4.63 20.29
CA VAL A 23 -9.66 5.53 19.13
C VAL A 23 -9.10 4.83 17.90
N GLY A 24 -8.06 4.01 18.08
CA GLY A 24 -7.46 3.22 17.01
C GLY A 24 -8.43 2.20 16.43
N GLY A 25 -9.13 1.45 17.29
CA GLY A 25 -10.12 0.46 16.87
C GLY A 25 -11.31 1.07 16.09
N LEU A 26 -11.83 2.22 16.54
CA LEU A 26 -12.89 2.93 15.83
C LEU A 26 -12.39 3.49 14.48
N ARG A 27 -11.13 3.93 14.42
CA ARG A 27 -10.53 4.38 13.18
C ARG A 27 -10.37 3.24 12.15
N ASP A 28 -10.04 2.04 12.62
CA ASP A 28 -9.96 0.83 11.78
C ASP A 28 -11.32 0.42 11.21
N GLN A 29 -12.39 0.69 11.94
CA GLN A 29 -13.77 0.53 11.45
C GLN A 29 -14.19 1.59 10.41
N GLY A 30 -13.26 2.47 9.99
CA GLY A 30 -13.47 3.47 8.96
C GLY A 30 -14.06 4.79 9.45
N MET A 31 -14.24 4.97 10.77
CA MET A 31 -14.79 6.21 11.32
C MET A 31 -13.84 7.40 11.15
N SER A 32 -14.37 8.55 10.79
CA SER A 32 -13.63 9.82 10.77
C SER A 32 -13.33 10.29 12.21
N TYR A 33 -12.32 11.11 12.39
CA TYR A 33 -11.98 11.70 13.71
C TYR A 33 -13.15 12.46 14.34
N ARG A 34 -13.98 13.09 13.52
CA ARG A 34 -15.19 13.77 13.97
C ARG A 34 -16.20 12.78 14.52
N GLN A 35 -16.48 11.71 13.80
CA GLN A 35 -17.41 10.65 14.26
C GLN A 35 -16.88 9.96 15.53
N ILE A 36 -15.57 9.70 15.61
CA ILE A 36 -14.93 9.15 16.81
C ILE A 36 -15.10 10.12 18.00
N GLY A 37 -14.87 11.41 17.77
CA GLY A 37 -15.05 12.44 18.78
C GLY A 37 -16.51 12.51 19.26
N GLU A 38 -17.46 12.51 18.36
CA GLU A 38 -18.89 12.49 18.65
C GLU A 38 -19.29 11.23 19.45
N GLN A 39 -18.83 10.05 19.04
CA GLN A 39 -19.14 8.78 19.71
C GLN A 39 -18.54 8.66 21.11
N LEU A 40 -17.33 9.19 21.32
CA LEU A 40 -16.61 9.07 22.60
C LEU A 40 -16.76 10.30 23.49
N GLY A 41 -17.47 11.33 23.05
CA GLY A 41 -17.58 12.62 23.75
C GLY A 41 -16.23 13.36 23.84
N LEU A 42 -15.36 13.18 22.85
CA LEU A 42 -14.04 13.79 22.78
C LEU A 42 -14.00 14.93 21.76
N SER A 43 -13.28 15.99 22.07
CA SER A 43 -12.94 17.01 21.08
C SER A 43 -11.96 16.44 20.04
N LEU A 44 -11.92 17.03 18.86
CA LEU A 44 -10.99 16.66 17.79
C LEU A 44 -9.52 16.64 18.30
N ALA A 45 -9.13 17.66 19.07
CA ALA A 45 -7.79 17.74 19.68
C ALA A 45 -7.52 16.60 20.67
N GLN A 46 -8.53 16.09 21.37
CA GLN A 46 -8.38 14.94 22.27
C GLN A 46 -8.25 13.62 21.47
N VAL A 47 -8.99 13.46 20.37
CA VAL A 47 -8.81 12.31 19.46
C VAL A 47 -7.40 12.32 18.86
N GLU A 48 -6.91 13.47 18.39
CA GLU A 48 -5.56 13.63 17.89
C GLU A 48 -4.49 13.37 18.96
N SER A 49 -4.74 13.77 20.20
CA SER A 49 -3.84 13.51 21.34
C SER A 49 -3.75 12.02 21.67
N CYS A 50 -4.87 11.27 21.56
CA CYS A 50 -4.84 9.81 21.74
C CYS A 50 -3.93 9.13 20.70
N LEU A 51 -3.95 9.61 19.45
CA LEU A 51 -3.06 9.13 18.41
C LEU A 51 -1.60 9.57 18.62
N GLY A 52 -1.37 10.66 19.34
CA GLY A 52 -0.04 11.16 19.75
C GLY A 52 0.74 10.19 20.63
N GLU A 53 0.06 9.26 21.31
CA GLU A 53 0.72 8.23 22.11
C GLU A 53 1.60 7.29 21.27
N ALA A 54 1.17 6.94 20.06
CA ALA A 54 1.97 6.14 19.13
C ALA A 54 3.31 6.84 18.78
N THR A 55 3.29 8.17 18.60
CA THR A 55 4.51 8.93 18.33
C THR A 55 5.42 8.97 19.57
N ARG A 56 4.84 9.12 20.75
CA ARG A 56 5.59 9.15 22.02
C ARG A 56 6.29 7.81 22.27
N LEU A 57 5.60 6.69 22.06
CA LEU A 57 6.19 5.36 22.17
C LEU A 57 7.33 5.16 21.16
N ARG A 58 7.17 5.71 19.96
CA ARG A 58 8.23 5.69 18.95
C ARG A 58 9.46 6.53 19.37
N GLU A 59 9.25 7.70 19.96
CA GLU A 59 10.34 8.53 20.49
C GLU A 59 11.07 7.84 21.65
N GLN A 60 10.39 6.93 22.35
CA GLN A 60 10.99 6.07 23.38
C GLN A 60 11.75 4.87 22.78
N GLY A 61 11.80 4.73 21.46
CA GLY A 61 12.58 3.72 20.76
C GLY A 61 11.83 2.41 20.45
N LEU A 62 10.52 2.33 20.74
CA LEU A 62 9.73 1.14 20.41
C LEU A 62 9.61 0.97 18.89
N THR A 63 9.67 -0.28 18.45
CA THR A 63 9.40 -0.66 17.07
C THR A 63 7.92 -0.45 16.74
N LYS A 64 7.59 -0.37 15.46
CA LYS A 64 6.19 -0.24 15.01
C LYS A 64 5.33 -1.43 15.46
N GLN A 65 5.90 -2.63 15.54
CA GLN A 65 5.21 -3.81 16.00
C GLN A 65 4.89 -3.72 17.50
N GLU A 66 5.88 -3.39 18.32
CA GLU A 66 5.69 -3.16 19.76
C GLU A 66 4.68 -2.02 20.03
N ILE A 67 4.71 -0.95 19.22
CA ILE A 67 3.73 0.12 19.33
C ILE A 67 2.32 -0.38 18.95
N ALA A 68 2.19 -1.17 17.88
CA ALA A 68 0.92 -1.74 17.46
C ALA A 68 0.31 -2.63 18.54
N GLU A 69 1.13 -3.51 19.13
CA GLU A 69 0.75 -4.38 20.25
C GLU A 69 0.39 -3.56 21.51
N GLU A 70 1.22 -2.57 21.84
CA GLU A 70 1.05 -1.74 23.03
C GLU A 70 -0.23 -0.89 23.01
N ILE A 71 -0.62 -0.36 21.85
CA ILE A 71 -1.83 0.45 21.68
C ILE A 71 -2.99 -0.31 21.03
N GLY A 72 -2.83 -1.61 20.73
CA GLY A 72 -3.88 -2.47 20.22
C GLY A 72 -4.42 -2.06 18.84
N ILE A 73 -3.57 -1.49 18.00
CA ILE A 73 -3.92 -1.09 16.63
C ILE A 73 -3.27 -2.06 15.65
N PRO A 74 -3.98 -2.57 14.64
CA PRO A 74 -3.36 -3.38 13.60
C PRO A 74 -2.12 -2.73 13.00
N TYR A 75 -1.06 -3.49 12.80
CA TYR A 75 0.23 -3.01 12.30
C TYR A 75 0.12 -2.16 11.01
N GLY A 76 -0.80 -2.54 10.11
CA GLY A 76 -1.10 -1.79 8.88
C GLY A 76 -1.64 -0.38 9.14
N SER A 77 -2.46 -0.22 10.18
CA SER A 77 -3.10 1.06 10.54
C SER A 77 -2.15 2.01 11.27
N LEU A 78 -1.18 1.47 12.02
CA LEU A 78 -0.23 2.29 12.77
C LEU A 78 0.60 3.21 11.86
N GLY A 79 0.93 2.78 10.64
CA GLY A 79 1.61 3.61 9.64
C GLY A 79 0.88 4.92 9.35
N ARG A 80 -0.45 4.87 9.28
CA ARG A 80 -1.31 6.05 9.07
C ARG A 80 -1.35 6.95 10.30
N VAL A 81 -1.45 6.37 11.48
CA VAL A 81 -1.45 7.11 12.75
C VAL A 81 -0.14 7.89 12.91
N LEU A 82 1.00 7.26 12.63
CA LEU A 82 2.32 7.90 12.70
C LEU A 82 2.56 8.91 11.56
N ALA A 83 2.00 8.66 10.37
CA ALA A 83 2.12 9.55 9.21
C ALA A 83 1.38 10.88 9.42
N VAL A 84 0.18 10.86 9.98
CA VAL A 84 -0.62 12.07 10.25
C VAL A 84 0.14 13.09 11.11
N GLN A 85 0.97 12.64 12.04
CA GLN A 85 1.80 13.55 12.86
C GLN A 85 3.10 14.00 12.18
N GLY A 86 3.59 13.24 11.20
CA GLY A 86 4.76 13.61 10.38
C GLY A 86 4.48 14.59 9.26
N SER A 87 3.21 14.85 8.95
CA SER A 87 2.75 15.60 7.78
C SER A 87 2.33 17.04 8.05
N LYS A 88 2.79 17.68 9.15
CA LYS A 88 2.46 19.08 9.44
C LYS A 88 2.62 19.95 8.18
N GLY A 89 1.49 20.47 7.70
CA GLY A 89 1.41 21.33 6.51
C GLY A 89 1.25 20.61 5.16
N LEU A 90 1.08 19.28 5.11
CA LEU A 90 0.62 18.58 3.90
C LEU A 90 -0.92 18.60 3.83
N SER A 91 -1.46 18.70 2.61
CA SER A 91 -2.88 18.44 2.40
C SER A 91 -3.15 16.93 2.53
N ALA A 92 -4.40 16.54 2.83
CA ALA A 92 -4.80 15.13 2.84
C ALA A 92 -4.46 14.41 1.52
N GLN A 93 -4.57 15.12 0.39
CA GLN A 93 -4.23 14.61 -0.92
C GLN A 93 -2.72 14.35 -1.07
N GLN A 94 -1.87 15.26 -0.59
CA GLN A 94 -0.42 15.11 -0.60
C GLN A 94 0.03 13.96 0.31
N ASP A 95 -0.60 13.83 1.46
CA ASP A 95 -0.32 12.76 2.41
C ASP A 95 -0.69 11.39 1.86
N ALA A 96 -1.89 11.24 1.28
CA ALA A 96 -2.33 10.01 0.62
C ALA A 96 -1.41 9.60 -0.54
N ALA A 97 -0.98 10.58 -1.35
CA ALA A 97 -0.02 10.34 -2.42
C ALA A 97 1.33 9.85 -1.88
N LEU A 98 1.86 10.50 -0.85
CA LEU A 98 3.13 10.09 -0.23
C LEU A 98 3.05 8.70 0.40
N ALA A 99 1.97 8.38 1.11
CA ALA A 99 1.75 7.05 1.66
C ALA A 99 1.80 5.98 0.56
N ALA A 100 1.10 6.21 -0.55
CA ALA A 100 1.10 5.29 -1.68
C ALA A 100 2.47 5.20 -2.38
N LEU A 101 3.15 6.34 -2.59
CA LEU A 101 4.50 6.35 -3.15
C LEU A 101 5.50 5.59 -2.27
N VAL A 102 5.37 5.71 -0.96
CA VAL A 102 6.20 4.98 -0.01
C VAL A 102 5.93 3.49 -0.09
N ASP A 103 4.68 3.07 -0.08
CA ASP A 103 4.28 1.67 -0.19
C ASP A 103 4.79 1.02 -1.49
N MET A 104 4.67 1.73 -2.60
CA MET A 104 5.00 1.24 -3.95
C MET A 104 6.44 1.54 -4.37
N HIS A 105 7.30 1.99 -3.46
CA HIS A 105 8.64 2.56 -3.74
C HIS A 105 8.62 3.84 -4.59
N GLY A 106 7.59 4.07 -5.36
CA GLY A 106 7.34 5.16 -6.28
C GLY A 106 6.33 4.76 -7.33
N MET A 107 5.89 5.72 -8.13
CA MET A 107 4.97 5.51 -9.25
C MET A 107 5.37 6.40 -10.42
N GLN A 108 5.07 5.97 -11.65
CA GLN A 108 5.09 6.91 -12.77
C GLN A 108 3.94 7.89 -12.66
N VAL A 109 4.14 9.11 -13.17
CA VAL A 109 3.18 10.23 -13.01
C VAL A 109 1.79 9.88 -13.54
N ASP A 110 1.68 9.12 -14.62
CA ASP A 110 0.39 8.67 -15.16
C ASP A 110 -0.31 7.65 -14.25
N VAL A 111 0.41 6.74 -13.63
CA VAL A 111 -0.15 5.81 -12.64
C VAL A 111 -0.57 6.55 -11.37
N LEU A 112 0.23 7.54 -10.94
CA LEU A 112 -0.12 8.42 -9.83
C LEU A 112 -1.39 9.23 -10.12
N ALA A 113 -1.56 9.72 -11.37
CA ALA A 113 -2.78 10.42 -11.79
C ALA A 113 -4.02 9.51 -11.67
N GLU A 114 -3.89 8.26 -12.06
CA GLU A 114 -4.97 7.28 -11.91
C GLU A 114 -5.21 6.92 -10.43
N PHE A 115 -4.18 6.71 -9.63
CA PHE A 115 -4.30 6.49 -8.18
C PHE A 115 -5.06 7.63 -7.50
N MET A 116 -4.69 8.88 -7.78
CA MET A 116 -5.32 10.07 -7.21
C MET A 116 -6.68 10.42 -7.83
N SER A 117 -7.14 9.68 -8.83
CA SER A 117 -8.38 10.00 -9.58
C SER A 117 -8.37 11.37 -10.25
N PHE A 118 -7.21 11.89 -10.62
CA PHE A 118 -7.09 13.17 -11.27
C PHE A 118 -7.77 13.19 -12.66
N GLY A 119 -8.41 14.31 -12.99
CA GLY A 119 -9.01 14.52 -14.31
C GLY A 119 -7.98 14.80 -15.40
N SER A 120 -6.74 15.14 -15.03
CA SER A 120 -5.66 15.46 -15.96
C SER A 120 -4.31 14.98 -15.44
N LEU A 121 -3.42 14.72 -16.37
CA LEU A 121 -2.02 14.40 -16.07
C LEU A 121 -1.27 15.61 -15.46
N SER A 122 -1.66 16.84 -15.84
CA SER A 122 -1.10 18.07 -15.29
C SER A 122 -1.21 18.10 -13.77
N SER A 123 -2.39 17.76 -13.22
CA SER A 123 -2.60 17.73 -11.77
C SER A 123 -1.65 16.78 -11.03
N ALA A 124 -1.23 15.69 -11.68
CA ALA A 124 -0.25 14.78 -11.08
C ALA A 124 1.18 15.35 -11.12
N TYR A 125 1.52 16.11 -12.16
CA TYR A 125 2.78 16.86 -12.21
C TYR A 125 2.80 17.98 -11.18
N ASP A 126 1.70 18.73 -11.03
CA ASP A 126 1.56 19.80 -10.02
C ASP A 126 1.72 19.24 -8.59
N LEU A 127 1.12 18.09 -8.32
CA LEU A 127 1.30 17.38 -7.06
C LEU A 127 2.76 16.97 -6.85
N ALA A 128 3.40 16.38 -7.85
CA ALA A 128 4.79 15.95 -7.76
C ALA A 128 5.73 17.15 -7.53
N ASP A 129 5.51 18.28 -8.20
CA ASP A 129 6.26 19.52 -8.01
C ASP A 129 6.06 20.10 -6.59
N ALA A 130 4.82 20.12 -6.11
CA ALA A 130 4.53 20.56 -4.74
C ALA A 130 5.24 19.69 -3.68
N LEU A 131 5.31 18.37 -3.88
CA LEU A 131 6.05 17.47 -3.01
C LEU A 131 7.57 17.65 -3.14
N LEU A 132 8.08 17.91 -4.36
CA LEU A 132 9.48 18.19 -4.60
C LEU A 132 9.92 19.48 -3.90
N LYS A 133 9.16 20.57 -4.02
CA LYS A 133 9.41 21.85 -3.33
C LYS A 133 9.50 21.68 -1.81
N ARG A 134 8.73 20.76 -1.26
CA ARG A 134 8.78 20.38 0.16
C ARG A 134 9.87 19.36 0.50
N ARG A 135 10.70 18.97 -0.44
CA ARG A 135 11.76 17.96 -0.29
C ARG A 135 11.24 16.59 0.17
N MET A 136 9.99 16.25 -0.16
CA MET A 136 9.40 14.95 0.21
C MET A 136 9.74 13.86 -0.81
N VAL A 137 9.91 14.22 -2.06
CA VAL A 137 10.31 13.32 -3.15
C VAL A 137 11.61 13.77 -3.78
N HIS A 138 12.22 12.88 -4.55
CA HIS A 138 13.37 13.23 -5.40
C HIS A 138 12.90 13.96 -6.66
N PRO A 139 13.79 14.64 -7.39
CA PRO A 139 13.50 15.13 -8.73
C PRO A 139 12.95 14.02 -9.62
N LEU A 140 12.03 14.37 -10.52
CA LEU A 140 11.44 13.43 -11.45
C LEU A 140 12.53 12.73 -12.27
N LEU A 141 12.40 11.41 -12.43
CA LEU A 141 13.39 10.60 -13.12
C LEU A 141 12.74 9.79 -14.24
N SER A 142 13.22 9.99 -15.48
CA SER A 142 12.86 9.15 -16.62
C SER A 142 13.85 7.98 -16.73
N VAL A 143 13.37 6.74 -16.64
CA VAL A 143 14.20 5.53 -16.63
C VAL A 143 13.94 4.66 -17.85
N GLN A 144 12.74 4.76 -18.44
CA GLN A 144 12.25 3.95 -19.55
C GLN A 144 11.29 4.76 -20.41
N ARG A 145 10.78 4.18 -21.50
CA ARG A 145 9.69 4.80 -22.25
C ARG A 145 8.47 5.00 -21.37
N GLY A 146 7.81 6.14 -21.50
CA GLY A 146 6.65 6.52 -20.69
C GLY A 146 6.90 7.76 -19.85
N ARG A 147 6.14 7.91 -18.78
CA ARG A 147 6.21 9.08 -17.92
C ARG A 147 7.32 8.96 -16.87
N ALA A 148 7.75 10.11 -16.37
CA ALA A 148 8.74 10.15 -15.30
C ALA A 148 8.22 9.49 -14.01
N TRP A 149 9.14 9.05 -13.18
CA TRP A 149 8.89 8.49 -11.86
C TRP A 149 8.85 9.56 -10.79
N VAL A 150 7.89 9.44 -9.89
CA VAL A 150 7.82 10.13 -8.60
C VAL A 150 8.15 9.11 -7.53
N TYR A 151 9.15 9.38 -6.72
CA TYR A 151 9.58 8.46 -5.65
C TYR A 151 10.04 9.21 -4.41
N PRO A 152 9.71 8.71 -3.21
CA PRO A 152 9.95 9.41 -1.97
C PRO A 152 11.44 9.41 -1.60
N ARG A 153 11.86 10.41 -0.85
CA ARG A 153 13.17 10.40 -0.18
C ARG A 153 13.17 9.36 0.93
N ARG A 154 14.33 8.78 1.21
CA ARG A 154 14.47 7.72 2.23
C ARG A 154 13.95 8.14 3.60
N GLU A 155 14.24 9.37 4.04
CA GLU A 155 13.81 9.91 5.32
C GLU A 155 12.28 10.06 5.40
N VAL A 156 11.64 10.35 4.27
CA VAL A 156 10.18 10.39 4.16
C VAL A 156 9.62 8.97 4.21
N ALA A 157 10.19 8.05 3.44
CA ALA A 157 9.79 6.65 3.47
C ALA A 157 9.94 6.03 4.87
N GLU A 158 11.01 6.34 5.60
CA GLU A 158 11.22 5.92 6.98
C GLU A 158 10.09 6.38 7.91
N ARG A 159 9.64 7.63 7.78
CA ARG A 159 8.52 8.15 8.60
C ARG A 159 7.21 7.38 8.39
N TYR A 160 6.88 7.08 7.13
CA TYR A 160 5.64 6.38 6.79
C TYR A 160 5.70 4.89 7.14
N LEU A 161 6.86 4.26 6.94
CA LEU A 161 7.04 2.83 7.19
C LEU A 161 7.27 2.49 8.67
N GLY A 162 7.85 3.42 9.44
CA GLY A 162 8.26 3.15 10.81
C GLY A 162 9.60 2.41 10.96
N TRP A 163 10.28 2.11 9.86
CA TRP A 163 11.65 1.58 9.84
C TRP A 163 12.44 2.23 8.72
N ARG A 164 13.78 2.21 8.84
CA ARG A 164 14.68 2.79 7.84
C ARG A 164 14.82 1.84 6.64
N PRO A 165 14.21 2.15 5.49
CA PRO A 165 14.35 1.34 4.29
C PRO A 165 15.73 1.55 3.66
N LYS A 166 16.13 0.63 2.77
CA LYS A 166 17.23 0.89 1.83
C LYS A 166 16.88 2.06 0.93
N ASP A 167 17.90 2.80 0.53
CA ASP A 167 17.72 3.84 -0.48
C ASP A 167 17.25 3.21 -1.80
N TRP A 168 16.26 3.85 -2.42
CA TRP A 168 15.65 3.30 -3.63
C TRP A 168 15.55 4.37 -4.72
N LYS A 169 15.82 3.93 -5.91
CA LYS A 169 15.59 4.70 -7.13
C LYS A 169 15.09 3.72 -8.20
N PRO A 170 14.21 4.15 -9.12
CA PRO A 170 13.66 3.26 -10.15
C PRO A 170 14.76 2.53 -10.92
N PRO A 171 14.88 1.19 -10.80
CA PRO A 171 15.92 0.44 -11.47
C PRO A 171 15.54 0.20 -12.93
N LEU A 172 16.46 0.44 -13.87
CA LEU A 172 16.20 0.32 -15.31
C LEU A 172 15.60 -1.04 -15.70
N MET A 173 16.15 -2.13 -15.19
CA MET A 173 15.74 -3.49 -15.55
C MET A 173 14.39 -3.90 -14.98
N TYR A 174 13.98 -3.34 -13.84
CA TYR A 174 12.76 -3.75 -13.12
C TYR A 174 11.69 -2.68 -13.06
N SER A 175 11.91 -1.52 -13.68
CA SER A 175 10.96 -0.41 -13.65
C SER A 175 9.60 -0.80 -14.24
N ASN A 176 9.56 -1.60 -15.30
CA ASN A 176 8.31 -2.12 -15.88
C ASN A 176 7.51 -2.96 -14.87
N HIS A 177 8.19 -3.77 -14.07
CA HIS A 177 7.52 -4.59 -13.06
C HIS A 177 6.97 -3.71 -11.92
N TYR A 178 7.75 -2.79 -11.38
CA TYR A 178 7.25 -1.85 -10.35
C TYR A 178 6.07 -1.01 -10.85
N ARG A 179 6.12 -0.59 -12.14
CA ARG A 179 4.98 0.07 -12.77
C ARG A 179 3.75 -0.84 -12.78
N ALA A 180 3.89 -2.07 -13.22
CA ALA A 180 2.79 -3.01 -13.32
C ALA A 180 2.18 -3.34 -11.95
N VAL A 181 3.00 -3.50 -10.91
CA VAL A 181 2.50 -3.68 -9.53
C VAL A 181 1.71 -2.45 -9.06
N ALA A 182 2.19 -1.23 -9.36
CA ALA A 182 1.47 -0.02 -9.03
C ALA A 182 0.14 0.11 -9.81
N GLN A 183 0.11 -0.26 -11.08
CA GLN A 183 -1.10 -0.32 -11.90
C GLN A 183 -2.10 -1.35 -11.35
N ALA A 184 -1.63 -2.55 -10.99
CA ALA A 184 -2.45 -3.59 -10.37
C ALA A 184 -3.09 -3.11 -9.06
N ARG A 185 -2.33 -2.46 -8.18
CA ARG A 185 -2.87 -1.85 -6.98
C ARG A 185 -4.01 -0.87 -7.28
N VAL A 186 -3.79 0.05 -8.22
CA VAL A 186 -4.81 1.04 -8.62
C VAL A 186 -6.06 0.37 -9.18
N MET A 187 -5.90 -0.68 -9.96
CA MET A 187 -6.96 -1.43 -10.61
C MET A 187 -7.78 -2.26 -9.62
N LEU A 188 -7.10 -2.95 -8.70
CA LEU A 188 -7.72 -3.91 -7.78
C LEU A 188 -8.36 -3.24 -6.56
N VAL A 189 -7.70 -2.24 -5.97
CA VAL A 189 -8.12 -1.63 -4.69
C VAL A 189 -8.19 -0.11 -4.72
N GLY A 190 -7.75 0.53 -5.80
CA GLY A 190 -7.76 1.99 -5.91
C GLY A 190 -6.81 2.66 -4.91
N SER A 191 -7.32 3.68 -4.21
CA SER A 191 -6.55 4.48 -3.26
C SER A 191 -6.71 4.04 -1.80
N ASP A 192 -7.51 3.03 -1.51
CA ASP A 192 -7.70 2.56 -0.13
C ASP A 192 -6.45 1.81 0.36
N PRO A 193 -5.74 2.33 1.35
CA PRO A 193 -4.54 1.70 1.86
C PRO A 193 -4.82 0.49 2.78
N GLN A 194 -6.08 0.28 3.22
CA GLN A 194 -6.44 -0.86 4.08
C GLN A 194 -6.59 -2.14 3.25
N LEU A 195 -6.91 -1.98 1.98
CA LEU A 195 -7.13 -3.09 1.08
C LEU A 195 -5.84 -3.60 0.41
N TRP A 196 -4.67 -3.08 0.81
CA TRP A 196 -3.39 -3.41 0.18
C TRP A 196 -2.25 -3.59 1.18
N VAL A 197 -1.51 -4.69 1.02
CA VAL A 197 -0.22 -4.93 1.67
C VAL A 197 0.87 -5.03 0.60
N SER A 198 1.82 -4.10 0.63
CA SER A 198 2.87 -4.02 -0.39
C SER A 198 3.96 -5.09 -0.22
N GLU A 199 4.65 -5.46 -1.32
CA GLU A 199 5.84 -6.32 -1.30
C GLU A 199 6.85 -5.87 -0.22
N ARG A 200 7.01 -4.56 -0.08
CA ARG A 200 7.93 -3.95 0.88
C ARG A 200 7.58 -4.30 2.34
N VAL A 201 6.30 -4.26 2.68
CA VAL A 201 5.80 -4.64 4.01
C VAL A 201 5.92 -6.15 4.21
N LEU A 202 5.51 -6.95 3.23
CA LEU A 202 5.62 -8.41 3.28
C LEU A 202 7.07 -8.85 3.45
N ARG A 203 8.00 -8.22 2.74
CA ARG A 203 9.43 -8.49 2.86
C ARG A 203 9.95 -8.15 4.26
N ARG A 204 9.53 -7.03 4.83
CA ARG A 204 9.91 -6.65 6.19
C ARG A 204 9.41 -7.64 7.22
N ARG A 205 8.14 -8.08 7.11
CA ARG A 205 7.57 -9.13 7.97
C ARG A 205 8.38 -10.42 7.91
N ALA A 206 8.70 -10.88 6.70
CA ALA A 206 9.54 -12.07 6.50
C ALA A 206 10.96 -11.93 7.09
N GLU A 207 11.56 -10.71 7.02
CA GLU A 207 12.86 -10.43 7.65
C GLU A 207 12.78 -10.48 9.18
N VAL A 208 11.72 -9.93 9.78
CA VAL A 208 11.50 -9.97 11.23
C VAL A 208 11.29 -11.39 11.70
N ALA A 209 10.38 -12.14 11.09
CA ALA A 209 10.12 -13.54 11.43
C ALA A 209 11.37 -14.41 11.31
N ALA A 210 12.20 -14.20 10.29
CA ALA A 210 13.47 -14.91 10.13
C ALA A 210 14.51 -14.55 11.21
N ALA A 211 14.50 -13.32 11.71
CA ALA A 211 15.39 -12.90 12.80
C ALA A 211 14.95 -13.47 14.16
N GLU A 212 13.66 -13.60 14.39
CA GLU A 212 13.06 -14.17 15.60
C GLU A 212 13.20 -15.70 15.65
N SER A 213 13.05 -16.35 14.52
CA SER A 213 13.29 -17.79 14.41
C SER A 213 14.77 -18.08 14.54
N LYS A 214 15.37 -18.26 15.65
CA LYS A 214 16.81 -18.50 15.97
C LYS A 214 17.60 -19.45 15.03
N SER A 215 17.07 -19.76 13.88
CA SER A 215 17.66 -20.53 12.78
C SER A 215 18.35 -19.60 11.79
N GLY A 216 19.56 -19.15 12.16
CA GLY A 216 20.66 -18.68 11.34
C GLY A 216 20.37 -17.92 10.04
N HIS A 217 20.80 -16.66 10.01
CA HIS A 217 21.19 -15.85 8.83
C HIS A 217 20.39 -16.02 7.53
N VAL A 218 19.17 -15.51 7.47
CA VAL A 218 18.52 -15.24 6.20
C VAL A 218 18.98 -13.86 5.71
N VAL A 219 20.00 -13.82 4.88
CA VAL A 219 20.45 -12.57 4.20
C VAL A 219 19.53 -12.32 3.02
N PHE A 220 18.64 -11.36 3.13
CA PHE A 220 17.87 -10.87 2.00
C PHE A 220 18.77 -10.01 1.09
N SER A 221 19.06 -10.48 -0.11
CA SER A 221 19.63 -9.64 -1.16
C SER A 221 18.51 -9.12 -2.06
N ASP A 222 18.72 -7.98 -2.70
CA ASP A 222 17.74 -7.34 -3.61
C ASP A 222 17.46 -8.13 -4.90
N SER A 223 18.06 -9.33 -5.09
CA SER A 223 17.81 -10.13 -6.26
C SER A 223 16.47 -10.87 -6.13
N ARG A 224 15.55 -10.59 -7.06
CA ARG A 224 14.24 -11.23 -7.20
C ARG A 224 14.30 -12.69 -7.65
N THR A 225 15.47 -13.21 -7.91
CA THR A 225 15.66 -14.64 -8.24
C THR A 225 15.51 -15.47 -6.97
N PRO A 226 14.62 -16.48 -6.96
CA PRO A 226 14.53 -17.43 -5.86
C PRO A 226 15.88 -18.12 -5.65
N ARG A 227 16.57 -17.79 -4.57
CA ARG A 227 17.74 -18.55 -4.14
C ARG A 227 17.28 -19.63 -3.18
N LYS A 228 17.88 -20.80 -3.28
CA LYS A 228 17.63 -21.95 -2.39
C LYS A 228 17.66 -21.47 -0.92
N GLY A 229 16.55 -21.63 -0.19
CA GLY A 229 16.45 -21.26 1.23
C GLY A 229 15.83 -19.88 1.53
N ARG A 230 15.37 -19.09 0.55
CA ARG A 230 14.66 -17.84 0.82
C ARG A 230 13.17 -18.01 0.72
N PRO A 231 12.40 -17.43 1.67
CA PRO A 231 10.97 -17.40 1.54
C PRO A 231 10.58 -16.56 0.31
N HIS A 232 9.57 -17.01 -0.40
CA HIS A 232 8.94 -16.23 -1.46
C HIS A 232 8.20 -15.04 -0.84
N VAL A 233 8.22 -13.90 -1.52
CA VAL A 233 7.47 -12.71 -1.12
C VAL A 233 6.63 -12.28 -2.31
N HIS A 234 5.32 -12.23 -2.13
CA HIS A 234 4.39 -11.79 -3.17
C HIS A 234 4.63 -10.33 -3.57
N ASP A 235 4.27 -9.98 -4.81
CA ASP A 235 4.31 -8.60 -5.30
C ASP A 235 3.34 -7.66 -4.53
N GLY A 236 2.34 -8.26 -3.89
CA GLY A 236 1.42 -7.62 -2.96
C GLY A 236 0.37 -8.59 -2.45
N ARG A 237 -0.44 -8.14 -1.48
CA ARG A 237 -1.69 -8.78 -1.09
C ARG A 237 -2.79 -7.74 -1.11
N PHE A 238 -4.00 -8.14 -1.46
CA PHE A 238 -5.12 -7.22 -1.51
C PHE A 238 -6.40 -7.88 -0.99
N LEU A 239 -7.25 -7.08 -0.37
CA LEU A 239 -8.61 -7.47 -0.01
C LEU A 239 -9.54 -7.03 -1.14
N GLY A 240 -10.17 -7.99 -1.81
CA GLY A 240 -11.01 -7.71 -2.97
C GLY A 240 -11.71 -8.95 -3.51
N GLU A 241 -12.34 -8.79 -4.65
CA GLU A 241 -13.09 -9.85 -5.33
C GLU A 241 -12.35 -10.32 -6.59
N VAL A 242 -12.19 -11.64 -6.71
CA VAL A 242 -11.66 -12.29 -7.91
C VAL A 242 -12.57 -13.48 -8.24
N GLY A 243 -13.11 -13.50 -9.43
CA GLY A 243 -13.99 -14.60 -9.87
C GLY A 243 -15.23 -14.80 -8.98
N GLY A 244 -15.79 -13.72 -8.40
CA GLY A 244 -16.94 -13.79 -7.50
C GLY A 244 -16.61 -14.20 -6.06
N GLN A 245 -15.33 -14.37 -5.73
CA GLN A 245 -14.84 -14.72 -4.40
C GLN A 245 -14.19 -13.51 -3.73
N HIS A 246 -14.75 -13.07 -2.60
CA HIS A 246 -14.26 -11.90 -1.85
C HIS A 246 -13.42 -12.33 -0.66
N GLY A 247 -12.21 -11.79 -0.54
CA GLY A 247 -11.28 -12.05 0.55
C GLY A 247 -9.88 -11.52 0.28
N TRP A 248 -8.90 -11.94 1.10
CA TRP A 248 -7.50 -11.63 0.87
C TRP A 248 -6.90 -12.50 -0.23
N TRP A 249 -6.28 -11.85 -1.22
CA TRP A 249 -5.60 -12.48 -2.34
C TRP A 249 -4.12 -12.12 -2.34
N ALA A 250 -3.26 -13.09 -2.60
CA ALA A 250 -1.88 -12.84 -2.95
C ALA A 250 -1.78 -12.50 -4.45
N LEU A 251 -0.96 -11.52 -4.80
CA LEU A 251 -0.76 -11.04 -6.16
C LEU A 251 0.64 -11.35 -6.67
N GLU A 252 0.72 -11.88 -7.89
CA GLU A 252 1.94 -12.04 -8.67
C GLU A 252 1.79 -11.37 -10.03
N ILE A 253 2.77 -10.57 -10.42
CA ILE A 253 2.82 -9.91 -11.73
C ILE A 253 3.92 -10.57 -12.58
N GLU A 254 3.50 -11.21 -13.66
CA GLU A 254 4.46 -11.89 -14.55
C GLU A 254 4.47 -11.22 -15.94
N LEU A 255 5.53 -10.47 -16.21
CA LEU A 255 5.65 -9.68 -17.44
C LEU A 255 6.35 -10.43 -18.58
N SER A 256 7.06 -11.50 -18.28
CA SER A 256 7.84 -12.27 -19.24
C SER A 256 7.78 -13.75 -18.93
N ALA A 257 7.84 -14.57 -19.97
CA ALA A 257 7.88 -16.02 -19.78
C ALA A 257 9.20 -16.44 -19.13
N LYS A 258 9.10 -17.12 -17.99
CA LYS A 258 10.21 -17.84 -17.36
C LYS A 258 10.39 -19.22 -18.01
N ASP A 259 11.57 -19.77 -17.91
CA ASP A 259 11.72 -21.18 -18.22
C ASP A 259 10.95 -22.05 -17.22
N ARG A 260 10.78 -23.34 -17.58
CA ARG A 260 9.97 -24.29 -16.83
C ARG A 260 10.40 -24.38 -15.36
N VAL A 261 11.69 -24.55 -15.09
CA VAL A 261 12.20 -24.78 -13.72
C VAL A 261 12.01 -23.56 -12.85
N HIS A 262 12.29 -22.37 -13.39
CA HIS A 262 12.10 -21.12 -12.68
C HIS A 262 10.62 -20.84 -12.41
N MET A 263 9.71 -21.15 -13.36
CA MET A 263 8.29 -20.94 -13.16
C MET A 263 7.71 -21.92 -12.13
N ASP A 264 8.04 -23.20 -12.22
CA ASP A 264 7.62 -24.22 -11.27
C ASP A 264 8.09 -23.86 -9.84
N THR A 265 9.33 -23.39 -9.69
CA THR A 265 9.90 -22.95 -8.41
C THR A 265 9.20 -21.69 -7.87
N ALA A 266 8.94 -20.71 -8.73
CA ALA A 266 8.29 -19.46 -8.33
C ALA A 266 6.85 -19.72 -7.86
N LEU A 267 6.07 -20.49 -8.63
CA LEU A 267 4.70 -20.83 -8.30
C LEU A 267 4.61 -21.65 -7.00
N ALA A 268 5.46 -22.67 -6.84
CA ALA A 268 5.52 -23.44 -5.61
C ALA A 268 5.88 -22.58 -4.40
N GLY A 269 6.76 -21.61 -4.57
CA GLY A 269 7.11 -20.61 -3.56
C GLY A 269 5.94 -19.71 -3.19
N ALA A 270 5.22 -19.19 -4.19
CA ALA A 270 4.06 -18.32 -3.99
C ALA A 270 2.94 -19.05 -3.23
N ILE A 271 2.63 -20.30 -3.59
CA ILE A 271 1.61 -21.11 -2.90
C ILE A 271 1.99 -21.34 -1.43
N ARG A 272 3.26 -21.69 -1.14
CA ARG A 272 3.71 -21.86 0.25
C ARG A 272 3.60 -20.56 1.04
N ALA A 273 4.04 -19.45 0.46
CA ALA A 273 3.98 -18.15 1.13
C ALA A 273 2.53 -17.64 1.34
N ALA A 274 1.59 -18.05 0.51
CA ALA A 274 0.16 -17.77 0.71
C ALA A 274 -0.41 -18.61 1.85
N ARG A 275 -0.12 -19.91 1.87
CA ARG A 275 -0.54 -20.83 2.93
C ARG A 275 0.01 -20.43 4.31
N ASP A 276 1.30 -20.10 4.35
CA ASP A 276 2.02 -19.83 5.59
C ASP A 276 1.81 -18.37 6.08
N SER A 277 0.78 -17.68 5.56
CA SER A 277 0.45 -16.32 5.94
C SER A 277 -0.31 -16.29 7.26
N GLU A 278 0.28 -15.68 8.28
CA GLU A 278 -0.32 -15.56 9.62
C GLU A 278 -1.15 -14.26 9.76
N ASP A 279 -0.75 -13.19 9.07
CA ASP A 279 -1.36 -11.86 9.25
C ASP A 279 -2.69 -11.69 8.49
N GLU A 280 -2.77 -12.17 7.25
CA GLU A 280 -3.97 -12.18 6.43
C GLU A 280 -4.29 -13.63 6.02
N ALA A 281 -5.51 -14.09 6.27
CA ALA A 281 -5.98 -15.39 5.77
C ALA A 281 -6.13 -15.31 4.25
N VAL A 282 -5.05 -15.59 3.53
CA VAL A 282 -5.03 -15.56 2.06
C VAL A 282 -5.84 -16.71 1.51
N MET A 283 -6.94 -16.39 0.83
CA MET A 283 -7.85 -17.37 0.24
C MET A 283 -7.46 -17.79 -1.17
N GLY A 284 -6.66 -16.98 -1.86
CA GLY A 284 -6.31 -17.26 -3.26
C GLY A 284 -5.05 -16.55 -3.73
N LEU A 285 -4.56 -16.99 -4.89
CA LEU A 285 -3.40 -16.46 -5.59
C LEU A 285 -3.83 -16.00 -6.97
N LEU A 286 -3.64 -14.71 -7.27
CA LEU A 286 -3.89 -14.10 -8.56
C LEU A 286 -2.57 -13.86 -9.29
N TYR A 287 -2.42 -14.46 -10.47
CA TYR A 287 -1.38 -14.12 -11.44
C TYR A 287 -1.93 -13.16 -12.49
N LEU A 288 -1.35 -11.98 -12.61
CA LEU A 288 -1.60 -11.06 -13.73
C LEU A 288 -0.44 -11.13 -14.72
N CYS A 289 -0.70 -11.64 -15.90
CA CYS A 289 0.29 -11.98 -16.91
C CYS A 289 0.19 -11.04 -18.11
N ARG A 290 1.33 -10.60 -18.67
CA ARG A 290 1.32 -9.65 -19.80
C ARG A 290 0.98 -10.26 -21.15
N SER A 291 0.93 -11.56 -21.30
CA SER A 291 0.62 -12.17 -22.60
C SER A 291 0.10 -13.59 -22.45
N GLN A 292 -0.62 -14.08 -23.49
CA GLN A 292 -1.09 -15.45 -23.56
C GLN A 292 0.02 -16.47 -23.36
N ARG A 293 1.23 -16.20 -23.89
CA ARG A 293 2.40 -17.08 -23.70
C ARG A 293 2.78 -17.17 -22.23
N VAL A 294 2.76 -16.07 -21.50
CA VAL A 294 3.06 -16.04 -20.06
C VAL A 294 1.97 -16.76 -19.28
N MET A 295 0.69 -16.51 -19.58
CA MET A 295 -0.44 -17.22 -18.96
C MET A 295 -0.32 -18.73 -19.16
N ASN A 296 0.00 -19.16 -20.37
CA ASN A 296 0.18 -20.59 -20.68
C ASN A 296 1.34 -21.19 -19.86
N THR A 297 2.44 -20.45 -19.67
CA THR A 297 3.58 -20.91 -18.86
C THR A 297 3.20 -21.08 -17.40
N VAL A 298 2.47 -20.12 -16.83
CA VAL A 298 1.97 -20.16 -15.44
C VAL A 298 0.97 -21.30 -15.27
N ASN A 299 0.00 -21.43 -16.18
CA ASN A 299 -0.99 -22.51 -16.15
C ASN A 299 -0.32 -23.91 -16.27
N ALA A 300 0.64 -24.06 -17.18
CA ALA A 300 1.40 -25.30 -17.29
C ALA A 300 2.20 -25.63 -16.02
N ALA A 301 2.73 -24.64 -15.31
CA ALA A 301 3.36 -24.84 -14.01
C ALA A 301 2.35 -25.28 -12.94
N TYR A 302 1.16 -24.69 -12.93
CA TYR A 302 0.07 -25.06 -12.01
C TYR A 302 -0.36 -26.53 -12.20
N GLN A 303 -0.45 -27.00 -13.46
CA GLN A 303 -0.77 -28.39 -13.76
C GLN A 303 0.33 -29.40 -13.35
N ARG A 304 1.54 -28.93 -13.09
CA ARG A 304 2.67 -29.76 -12.66
C ARG A 304 2.96 -29.66 -11.16
N LEU A 305 2.11 -28.99 -10.40
CA LEU A 305 2.31 -28.89 -8.95
C LEU A 305 2.44 -30.26 -8.29
N PRO A 306 3.38 -30.41 -7.35
CA PRO A 306 3.43 -31.58 -6.48
C PRO A 306 2.11 -31.77 -5.74
N ARG A 307 1.73 -33.03 -5.49
CA ARG A 307 0.44 -33.36 -4.86
C ARG A 307 0.21 -32.64 -3.54
N GLU A 308 1.27 -32.46 -2.76
CA GLU A 308 1.22 -31.78 -1.44
C GLU A 308 0.87 -30.28 -1.59
N LEU A 309 1.26 -29.66 -2.68
CA LEU A 309 0.93 -28.25 -2.96
C LEU A 309 -0.42 -28.12 -3.67
N ALA A 310 -0.76 -29.07 -4.52
CA ALA A 310 -2.08 -29.12 -5.18
C ALA A 310 -3.23 -29.44 -4.20
N ALA A 311 -2.93 -30.09 -3.08
CA ALA A 311 -3.89 -30.38 -2.00
C ALA A 311 -4.15 -29.19 -1.07
N ILE A 312 -3.41 -28.07 -1.22
CA ILE A 312 -3.67 -26.85 -0.44
C ILE A 312 -4.96 -26.22 -0.97
N GLU A 313 -5.91 -25.98 -0.08
CA GLU A 313 -7.17 -25.27 -0.40
C GLU A 313 -6.89 -23.78 -0.64
N LEU A 314 -6.34 -23.46 -1.80
CA LEU A 314 -6.05 -22.11 -2.24
C LEU A 314 -6.65 -21.88 -3.62
N LEU A 315 -7.49 -20.86 -3.77
CA LEU A 315 -8.03 -20.48 -5.06
C LEU A 315 -6.90 -19.98 -5.97
N PHE A 316 -7.00 -20.29 -7.26
CA PHE A 316 -5.98 -19.90 -8.23
C PHE A 316 -6.64 -19.21 -9.43
N ALA A 317 -6.20 -17.99 -9.72
CA ALA A 317 -6.71 -17.20 -10.84
C ALA A 317 -5.55 -16.66 -11.69
N ILE A 318 -5.78 -16.60 -13.01
CA ILE A 318 -4.87 -16.02 -13.99
C ILE A 318 -5.64 -15.00 -14.82
N GLY A 319 -5.12 -13.79 -14.98
CA GLY A 319 -5.69 -12.75 -15.82
C GLY A 319 -4.68 -12.15 -16.80
N ASP A 320 -5.19 -11.57 -17.89
CA ASP A 320 -4.38 -10.75 -18.81
C ASP A 320 -4.23 -9.34 -18.24
N PHE A 321 -2.99 -8.99 -17.90
CA PHE A 321 -2.69 -7.71 -17.25
C PHE A 321 -3.03 -6.49 -18.12
N ASP A 322 -2.69 -6.53 -19.40
CA ASP A 322 -2.88 -5.39 -20.30
C ASP A 322 -4.36 -5.21 -20.65
N GLU A 323 -5.11 -6.30 -20.78
CA GLU A 323 -6.56 -6.26 -20.97
C GLU A 323 -7.28 -5.72 -19.73
N GLU A 324 -6.99 -6.24 -18.55
CA GLU A 324 -7.58 -5.78 -17.29
C GLU A 324 -7.30 -4.30 -17.04
N TRP A 325 -6.07 -3.84 -17.28
CA TRP A 325 -5.72 -2.42 -17.18
C TRP A 325 -6.48 -1.56 -18.18
N SER A 326 -6.60 -2.01 -19.41
CA SER A 326 -7.36 -1.31 -20.47
C SER A 326 -8.85 -1.18 -20.12
N GLN A 327 -9.45 -2.26 -19.63
CA GLN A 327 -10.86 -2.27 -19.19
C GLN A 327 -11.05 -1.35 -17.98
N PHE A 328 -10.13 -1.35 -17.02
CA PHE A 328 -10.15 -0.43 -15.88
C PHE A 328 -10.15 1.03 -16.36
N LEU A 329 -9.25 1.41 -17.25
CA LEU A 329 -9.18 2.78 -17.78
C LEU A 329 -10.46 3.16 -18.54
N THR A 330 -11.04 2.23 -19.30
CA THR A 330 -12.27 2.44 -20.03
C THR A 330 -13.43 2.73 -19.08
N ARG A 331 -13.65 1.88 -18.07
CA ARG A 331 -14.69 2.07 -17.04
C ARG A 331 -14.51 3.41 -16.31
N ARG A 332 -13.28 3.76 -16.00
CA ARG A 332 -12.95 5.01 -15.29
C ARG A 332 -13.23 6.24 -16.12
N ASN A 333 -12.90 6.23 -17.40
CA ASN A 333 -13.19 7.32 -18.33
C ASN A 333 -14.68 7.51 -18.56
N GLN A 334 -15.45 6.43 -18.67
CA GLN A 334 -16.91 6.47 -18.74
C GLN A 334 -17.52 7.10 -17.47
N GLY A 335 -17.04 6.73 -16.29
CA GLY A 335 -17.47 7.34 -15.02
C GLY A 335 -17.13 8.84 -14.91
N ARG A 336 -15.97 9.25 -15.44
CA ARG A 336 -15.59 10.68 -15.52
C ARG A 336 -16.50 11.46 -16.48
N ALA A 337 -16.81 10.90 -17.64
CA ALA A 337 -17.72 11.52 -18.60
C ALA A 337 -19.13 11.71 -18.03
N ALA A 338 -19.68 10.66 -17.42
CA ALA A 338 -20.99 10.69 -16.77
C ALA A 338 -21.08 11.75 -15.65
N ARG A 339 -20.00 11.99 -14.90
CA ARG A 339 -19.95 13.05 -13.87
C ARG A 339 -19.90 14.45 -14.48
N LYS A 340 -19.25 14.65 -15.63
CA LYS A 340 -19.24 15.93 -16.35
C LYS A 340 -20.62 16.30 -16.85
N THR A 341 -21.37 15.35 -17.40
CA THR A 341 -22.73 15.58 -17.90
C THR A 341 -23.76 15.81 -16.81
N ARG A 342 -23.52 15.31 -15.59
CA ARG A 342 -24.40 15.53 -14.43
C ARG A 342 -24.20 16.85 -13.68
N ARG A 343 -23.19 17.67 -14.01
CA ARG A 343 -23.11 19.02 -13.49
C ARG A 343 -24.23 19.83 -14.17
N PRO A 344 -25.26 20.31 -13.45
CA PRO A 344 -26.27 21.14 -14.08
C PRO A 344 -25.58 22.38 -14.64
N ASN A 345 -25.85 22.71 -15.88
CA ASN A 345 -25.62 24.05 -16.42
C ASN A 345 -26.51 25.00 -15.61
N LEU A 346 -26.04 25.48 -14.48
CA LEU A 346 -26.58 26.66 -13.85
C LEU A 346 -26.21 27.85 -14.74
N LEU A 347 -26.90 27.98 -15.86
CA LEU A 347 -27.04 29.25 -16.55
C LEU A 347 -27.84 30.14 -15.58
N LEU A 348 -27.14 31.05 -14.94
CA LEU A 348 -27.78 32.21 -14.31
C LEU A 348 -28.54 32.94 -15.43
N ASN A 349 -29.86 32.80 -15.44
CA ASN A 349 -30.72 33.71 -16.16
C ASN A 349 -30.54 35.08 -15.51
N GLN A 350 -29.59 35.89 -16.02
CA GLN A 350 -29.66 37.32 -15.91
C GLN A 350 -30.49 37.78 -17.12
N GLU A 351 -31.78 37.78 -16.96
CA GLU A 351 -32.65 38.60 -17.78
C GLU A 351 -33.74 39.25 -16.90
N ALA A 352 -33.83 40.56 -17.16
CA ALA A 352 -34.94 41.48 -16.89
C ALA A 352 -34.97 42.14 -15.52
N SER A 353 -34.62 43.38 -15.32
CA SER A 353 -35.29 44.59 -15.90
C SER A 353 -34.54 45.82 -15.44
#